data_b93d7ced57df38de8313c8af09a7106f
#
_entry.id   b93d7ced57df38de8313c8af09a7106f
#
_cell.length_a   1.000
_cell.length_b   1.000
_cell.length_c   1.000
_cell.angle_alpha   90.00
_cell.angle_beta   90.00
_cell.angle_gamma   90.00
#
_symmetry.space_group_name_H-M   'P 1'
#
loop_
_entity.id
_entity.type
_entity.pdbx_description
1 polymer ?
#
loop_
_entity_poly.entity_id
_entity_poly.type
_entity_poly.pdbx_seq_one_letter_code
_entity_poly.pdbx_strand_id
1 'polypeptide(L)'
;MKRLCLLALMIFVGCKSEFDEFKQKVIEDAKSDQRIDQKEYEDLAALAGSSKEGAFKTFKDQDGRIDNEKLVTYLRKFLDSKKLSAVEISTGDAPPTQVAAFNMNVFLENSASMDGYVKGVTNFETAIYNLLGDIKISGICDSLNLSYINKTIPYQKKNAVSPEIQDFIEKLEPATFRLRGGDRSVSDLKSILNTVLHTVDNRNAAILISDFVFSPGNKADAQDYLNNQSVGIKIDFAEKLHALDLAAIILHLESNFDGLYYDKTDKPIQLSAKRPYYIWIIGTRAQVQEILQKKIVDNIKGGYQHKLVLQSIKDAQTPAFKIMYKPQTGHFDAKELPQGVITNASASADGEFGFDVAVDFSNGLQDASYFIDPANYVLSNKHYHLTAELIQDKNNPALKGFTHLLHITTDQLRDENVEVSVVGKSPSWVDTLSSEDDVNIAADNAEKQRTFGFKYLLDGVCEAFYPPNTTNTISKFNIQIKK
;
A
#
# COMPACT_ATOMS: atom_id res chain seq x y z
N MET A 1 -53.13 73.63 4.39
CA MET A 1 -52.31 72.96 5.40
C MET A 1 -52.33 71.47 5.13
N LYS A 2 -51.34 70.97 4.39
CA LYS A 2 -51.17 69.51 4.11
C LYS A 2 -49.98 68.98 4.92
N ARG A 3 -50.25 68.08 5.86
CA ARG A 3 -49.20 67.40 6.65
C ARG A 3 -48.68 66.29 5.83
N LEU A 4 -47.37 66.31 5.55
CA LEU A 4 -46.58 65.28 4.89
C LEU A 4 -46.17 64.31 5.98
N CYS A 5 -46.70 63.10 5.96
CA CYS A 5 -46.15 61.92 6.77
C CYS A 5 -45.00 61.38 6.05
N LEU A 6 -43.79 61.51 6.62
CA LEU A 6 -42.58 60.85 6.20
C LEU A 6 -42.59 59.45 6.83
N LEU A 7 -42.76 58.41 6.01
CA LEU A 7 -42.64 57.01 6.44
C LEU A 7 -41.13 56.63 6.39
N ALA A 8 -40.51 56.56 7.54
CA ALA A 8 -39.12 56.02 7.65
C ALA A 8 -39.15 54.52 7.48
N LEU A 9 -38.65 54.07 6.35
CA LEU A 9 -38.39 52.62 6.10
C LEU A 9 -37.13 52.24 6.86
N MET A 10 -37.27 51.61 8.05
CA MET A 10 -36.14 50.97 8.74
C MET A 10 -35.78 49.67 8.00
N ILE A 11 -34.69 49.70 7.26
CA ILE A 11 -34.05 48.51 6.73
C ILE A 11 -33.37 47.82 7.92
N PHE A 12 -33.97 46.75 8.45
CA PHE A 12 -33.29 45.84 9.35
C PHE A 12 -32.24 45.06 8.54
N VAL A 13 -31.03 45.54 8.52
CA VAL A 13 -29.87 44.70 8.19
C VAL A 13 -29.63 43.84 9.42
N GLY A 14 -30.21 42.64 9.41
CA GLY A 14 -29.87 41.63 10.42
C GLY A 14 -28.41 41.26 10.26
N CYS A 15 -27.56 41.60 11.23
CA CYS A 15 -26.22 41.08 11.32
C CYS A 15 -26.33 39.56 11.44
N LYS A 16 -25.98 38.84 10.39
CA LYS A 16 -25.77 37.37 10.50
C LYS A 16 -24.60 37.15 11.46
N SER A 17 -24.71 36.15 12.34
CA SER A 17 -23.60 35.76 13.19
C SER A 17 -22.48 35.12 12.36
N GLU A 18 -21.23 35.21 12.81
CA GLU A 18 -20.10 34.51 12.15
C GLU A 18 -20.37 33.02 12.06
N PHE A 19 -21.10 32.45 13.02
CA PHE A 19 -21.49 31.07 13.02
C PHE A 19 -22.56 30.72 11.97
N ASP A 20 -23.45 31.64 11.65
CA ASP A 20 -24.42 31.45 10.57
C ASP A 20 -23.78 31.58 9.20
N GLU A 21 -22.80 32.48 9.04
CA GLU A 21 -21.97 32.56 7.83
C GLU A 21 -21.15 31.27 7.62
N PHE A 22 -20.54 30.73 8.69
CA PHE A 22 -19.85 29.43 8.67
C PHE A 22 -20.77 28.31 8.18
N LYS A 23 -21.98 28.20 8.73
CA LYS A 23 -22.96 27.18 8.31
C LYS A 23 -23.39 27.35 6.85
N GLN A 24 -23.54 28.57 6.41
CA GLN A 24 -23.90 28.87 5.02
C GLN A 24 -22.79 28.42 4.07
N LYS A 25 -21.54 28.77 4.40
CA LYS A 25 -20.37 28.34 3.63
C LYS A 25 -20.25 26.80 3.58
N VAL A 26 -20.44 26.07 4.68
CA VAL A 26 -20.48 24.59 4.71
C VAL A 26 -21.51 24.04 3.73
N ILE A 27 -22.70 24.66 3.62
CA ILE A 27 -23.75 24.20 2.69
C ILE A 27 -23.38 24.53 1.24
N GLU A 28 -22.77 25.70 0.98
CA GLU A 28 -22.33 26.11 -0.35
C GLU A 28 -21.21 25.17 -0.87
N ASP A 29 -20.18 24.95 -0.08
CA ASP A 29 -19.07 24.06 -0.41
C ASP A 29 -19.61 22.62 -0.67
N ALA A 30 -20.40 22.07 0.25
CA ALA A 30 -20.98 20.73 0.13
C ALA A 30 -21.95 20.55 -1.08
N LYS A 31 -22.57 21.60 -1.58
CA LYS A 31 -23.49 21.53 -2.73
C LYS A 31 -22.82 21.73 -4.07
N SER A 32 -21.61 22.29 -4.10
CA SER A 32 -20.91 22.60 -5.34
C SER A 32 -20.58 21.33 -6.13
N ASP A 33 -20.11 20.27 -5.45
CA ASP A 33 -19.66 19.01 -6.04
C ASP A 33 -19.89 17.77 -5.15
N GLN A 34 -20.70 17.88 -4.11
CA GLN A 34 -20.95 16.86 -3.08
C GLN A 34 -19.71 16.49 -2.26
N ARG A 35 -18.78 17.43 -2.12
CA ARG A 35 -17.53 17.25 -1.39
C ARG A 35 -17.19 18.54 -0.66
N ILE A 36 -16.53 18.44 0.49
CA ILE A 36 -15.75 19.53 1.11
C ILE A 36 -14.30 19.12 0.92
N ASP A 37 -13.62 19.76 -0.02
CA ASP A 37 -12.22 19.46 -0.30
C ASP A 37 -11.29 19.97 0.81
N GLN A 38 -10.00 19.62 0.72
CA GLN A 38 -9.00 20.01 1.72
C GLN A 38 -8.93 21.52 1.92
N LYS A 39 -8.96 22.29 0.84
CA LYS A 39 -8.85 23.75 0.89
C LYS A 39 -10.11 24.37 1.52
N GLU A 40 -11.27 23.88 1.14
CA GLU A 40 -12.54 24.32 1.73
C GLU A 40 -12.60 23.97 3.22
N TYR A 41 -12.10 22.79 3.61
CA TYR A 41 -11.97 22.43 5.02
C TYR A 41 -10.99 23.34 5.78
N GLU A 42 -9.81 23.64 5.21
CA GLU A 42 -8.84 24.56 5.79
C GLU A 42 -9.42 25.97 5.96
N ASP A 43 -10.17 26.45 4.97
CA ASP A 43 -10.87 27.74 5.04
C ASP A 43 -11.93 27.74 6.15
N LEU A 44 -12.71 26.66 6.28
CA LEU A 44 -13.68 26.48 7.35
C LEU A 44 -13.01 26.40 8.73
N ALA A 45 -11.90 25.67 8.85
CA ALA A 45 -11.11 25.55 10.08
C ALA A 45 -10.49 26.91 10.47
N ALA A 46 -9.98 27.68 9.50
CA ALA A 46 -9.43 29.01 9.73
C ALA A 46 -10.53 30.00 10.21
N LEU A 47 -11.71 29.95 9.60
CA LEU A 47 -12.87 30.76 10.00
C LEU A 47 -13.29 30.43 11.45
N ALA A 48 -13.40 29.14 11.78
CA ALA A 48 -13.73 28.68 13.13
C ALA A 48 -12.63 29.03 14.15
N GLY A 49 -11.36 28.96 13.74
CA GLY A 49 -10.18 29.28 14.57
C GLY A 49 -10.08 30.76 14.95
N SER A 50 -10.34 31.66 13.98
CA SER A 50 -10.23 33.10 14.15
C SER A 50 -11.41 33.70 14.91
N SER A 51 -12.58 33.06 14.90
CA SER A 51 -13.78 33.55 15.54
C SER A 51 -13.72 33.55 17.07
N LYS A 52 -14.25 34.58 17.70
CA LYS A 52 -14.43 34.69 19.15
C LYS A 52 -15.85 34.32 19.62
N GLU A 53 -16.76 33.98 18.69
CA GLU A 53 -18.10 33.54 19.06
C GLU A 53 -18.10 32.29 19.89
N GLY A 54 -18.94 32.25 20.93
CA GLY A 54 -19.00 31.13 21.86
C GLY A 54 -19.38 29.78 21.21
N ALA A 55 -20.10 29.83 20.09
CA ALA A 55 -20.50 28.66 19.32
C ALA A 55 -19.32 27.87 18.76
N PHE A 56 -18.20 28.50 18.46
CA PHE A 56 -16.99 27.86 17.95
C PHE A 56 -16.13 27.20 19.03
N LYS A 57 -16.42 27.43 20.31
CA LYS A 57 -15.69 26.78 21.43
C LYS A 57 -15.83 25.26 21.38
N THR A 58 -16.93 24.74 20.81
CA THR A 58 -17.16 23.30 20.65
C THR A 58 -16.14 22.60 19.75
N PHE A 59 -15.44 23.37 18.89
CA PHE A 59 -14.43 22.86 17.96
C PHE A 59 -13.01 23.11 18.43
N LYS A 60 -12.82 23.73 19.61
CA LYS A 60 -11.51 24.09 20.12
C LYS A 60 -11.06 23.14 21.23
N ASP A 61 -9.76 22.93 21.34
CA ASP A 61 -9.12 22.23 22.43
C ASP A 61 -8.94 23.16 23.66
N GLN A 62 -8.25 22.66 24.69
CA GLN A 62 -7.98 23.41 25.91
C GLN A 62 -7.07 24.63 25.69
N ASP A 63 -6.27 24.62 24.63
CA ASP A 63 -5.35 25.70 24.24
C ASP A 63 -5.99 26.70 23.26
N GLY A 64 -7.27 26.51 22.90
CA GLY A 64 -8.01 27.37 21.99
C GLY A 64 -7.71 27.13 20.51
N ARG A 65 -7.02 26.04 20.17
CA ARG A 65 -6.76 25.62 18.78
C ARG A 65 -7.91 24.79 18.25
N ILE A 66 -8.08 24.77 16.91
CA ILE A 66 -9.08 23.89 16.29
C ILE A 66 -8.71 22.42 16.52
N ASP A 67 -9.66 21.71 17.07
CA ASP A 67 -9.65 20.25 17.21
C ASP A 67 -10.35 19.67 15.96
N ASN A 68 -9.55 19.15 15.03
CA ASN A 68 -10.03 18.66 13.73
C ASN A 68 -11.07 17.54 13.88
N GLU A 69 -10.93 16.66 14.87
CA GLU A 69 -11.90 15.57 15.12
C GLU A 69 -13.27 16.11 15.52
N LYS A 70 -13.30 17.11 16.41
CA LYS A 70 -14.54 17.76 16.83
C LYS A 70 -15.18 18.54 15.68
N LEU A 71 -14.37 19.24 14.88
CA LEU A 71 -14.86 19.98 13.72
C LEU A 71 -15.48 19.04 12.69
N VAL A 72 -14.80 17.97 12.30
CA VAL A 72 -15.33 16.96 11.36
C VAL A 72 -16.61 16.33 11.90
N THR A 73 -16.63 15.97 13.17
CA THR A 73 -17.82 15.38 13.81
C THR A 73 -19.00 16.33 13.74
N TYR A 74 -18.78 17.62 13.94
CA TYR A 74 -19.83 18.63 13.80
C TYR A 74 -20.29 18.76 12.34
N LEU A 75 -19.35 18.88 11.39
CA LEU A 75 -19.66 19.03 9.95
C LEU A 75 -20.53 17.86 9.48
N ARG A 76 -20.17 16.61 9.82
CA ARG A 76 -20.96 15.42 9.48
C ARG A 76 -22.38 15.51 10.05
N LYS A 77 -22.53 15.78 11.34
CA LYS A 77 -23.87 15.90 11.99
C LYS A 77 -24.68 17.05 11.37
N PHE A 78 -24.04 18.15 11.04
CA PHE A 78 -24.71 19.30 10.43
C PHE A 78 -25.19 18.97 9.01
N LEU A 79 -24.33 18.35 8.17
CA LEU A 79 -24.66 17.90 6.82
C LEU A 79 -25.78 16.84 6.83
N ASP A 80 -25.75 15.89 7.76
CA ASP A 80 -26.82 14.91 7.96
C ASP A 80 -28.16 15.59 8.26
N SER A 81 -28.16 16.62 9.12
CA SER A 81 -29.36 17.41 9.44
C SER A 81 -29.94 18.17 8.23
N LYS A 82 -29.11 18.39 7.20
CA LYS A 82 -29.46 19.04 5.93
C LYS A 82 -29.75 18.07 4.79
N LYS A 83 -29.76 16.74 5.08
CA LYS A 83 -29.93 15.66 4.10
C LYS A 83 -28.80 15.63 3.05
N LEU A 84 -27.58 15.98 3.47
CA LEU A 84 -26.34 15.98 2.69
C LEU A 84 -25.34 14.94 3.24
N SER A 85 -25.82 13.80 3.71
CA SER A 85 -25.03 12.73 4.34
C SER A 85 -24.03 12.06 3.42
N ALA A 86 -24.19 12.17 2.10
CA ALA A 86 -23.28 11.60 1.10
C ALA A 86 -22.05 12.48 0.81
N VAL A 87 -21.94 13.67 1.42
CA VAL A 87 -20.82 14.59 1.19
C VAL A 87 -19.55 14.06 1.81
N GLU A 88 -18.50 13.91 1.01
CA GLU A 88 -17.15 13.61 1.49
C GLU A 88 -16.49 14.85 2.10
N ILE A 89 -15.79 14.70 3.23
CA ILE A 89 -15.02 15.76 3.88
C ILE A 89 -13.53 15.34 3.85
N SER A 90 -12.72 16.11 3.11
CA SER A 90 -11.27 15.95 3.03
C SER A 90 -10.57 16.96 3.92
N THR A 91 -9.96 16.53 5.00
CA THR A 91 -9.38 17.41 6.03
C THR A 91 -7.92 17.80 5.80
N GLY A 92 -7.30 17.44 4.69
CA GLY A 92 -5.89 17.72 4.40
C GLY A 92 -4.87 17.08 5.34
N ASP A 93 -5.12 17.22 6.61
CA ASP A 93 -4.66 16.34 7.67
C ASP A 93 -5.79 15.33 7.90
N ALA A 94 -5.96 14.37 7.02
CA ALA A 94 -6.53 13.13 7.50
C ALA A 94 -5.57 12.72 8.64
N PRO A 95 -5.99 12.72 9.93
CA PRO A 95 -5.25 11.97 10.90
C PRO A 95 -5.11 10.61 10.20
N PRO A 96 -3.92 10.00 10.16
CA PRO A 96 -3.75 8.70 9.52
C PRO A 96 -4.95 7.92 10.00
N THR A 97 -5.78 7.47 9.07
CA THR A 97 -7.05 6.79 9.40
C THR A 97 -6.60 5.79 10.42
N GLN A 98 -6.93 6.03 11.70
CA GLN A 98 -6.36 5.21 12.76
C GLN A 98 -6.90 3.84 12.42
N VAL A 99 -6.05 3.03 11.78
CA VAL A 99 -6.45 1.70 11.33
C VAL A 99 -6.98 1.07 12.59
N ALA A 100 -8.26 0.69 12.58
CA ALA A 100 -8.86 0.05 13.74
C ALA A 100 -7.90 -1.05 14.14
N ALA A 101 -7.45 -1.00 15.40
CA ALA A 101 -6.48 -1.93 15.91
C ALA A 101 -6.81 -3.36 15.46
N PHE A 102 -5.83 -4.05 14.93
CA PHE A 102 -6.00 -5.36 14.30
C PHE A 102 -5.09 -6.41 14.94
N ASN A 103 -5.38 -7.67 14.72
CA ASN A 103 -4.54 -8.76 15.18
C ASN A 103 -3.56 -9.16 14.09
N MET A 104 -2.37 -9.58 14.50
CA MET A 104 -1.34 -10.14 13.61
C MET A 104 -1.24 -11.66 13.85
N ASN A 105 -1.60 -12.45 12.84
CA ASN A 105 -1.51 -13.91 12.87
C ASN A 105 -0.23 -14.35 12.14
N VAL A 106 0.74 -14.87 12.88
CA VAL A 106 2.02 -15.34 12.34
C VAL A 106 1.96 -16.85 12.17
N PHE A 107 2.25 -17.31 10.96
CA PHE A 107 2.33 -18.72 10.59
C PHE A 107 3.76 -19.03 10.14
N LEU A 108 4.46 -19.84 10.92
CA LEU A 108 5.78 -20.35 10.57
C LEU A 108 5.62 -21.78 10.05
N GLU A 109 5.98 -21.99 8.79
CA GLU A 109 5.98 -23.33 8.24
C GLU A 109 7.02 -24.22 8.95
N ASN A 110 6.61 -25.42 9.34
CA ASN A 110 7.47 -26.38 10.01
C ASN A 110 7.53 -27.74 9.28
N SER A 111 7.45 -27.74 7.94
CA SER A 111 7.72 -28.91 7.12
C SER A 111 9.13 -29.46 7.33
N ALA A 112 9.41 -30.66 6.83
CA ALA A 112 10.72 -31.27 6.99
C ALA A 112 11.85 -30.47 6.27
N SER A 113 11.56 -29.82 5.16
CA SER A 113 12.50 -28.95 4.43
C SER A 113 12.97 -27.76 5.26
N MET A 114 12.12 -27.25 6.15
CA MET A 114 12.45 -26.10 6.99
C MET A 114 13.47 -26.39 8.10
N ASP A 115 13.74 -27.66 8.43
CA ASP A 115 14.73 -28.05 9.47
C ASP A 115 16.12 -27.46 9.18
N GLY A 116 16.49 -27.30 7.90
CA GLY A 116 17.80 -26.78 7.52
C GLY A 116 18.00 -25.29 7.81
N TYR A 117 16.93 -24.52 7.92
CA TYR A 117 16.99 -23.07 8.24
C TYR A 117 17.13 -22.79 9.73
N VAL A 118 16.77 -23.75 10.59
CA VAL A 118 16.78 -23.61 12.05
C VAL A 118 17.87 -24.44 12.72
N LYS A 119 18.94 -24.80 11.98
CA LYS A 119 20.07 -25.54 12.50
C LYS A 119 21.21 -24.58 12.85
N GLY A 120 21.37 -24.28 14.12
CA GLY A 120 22.35 -23.33 14.64
C GLY A 120 21.87 -21.87 14.51
N VAL A 121 22.79 -20.92 14.66
CA VAL A 121 22.47 -19.48 14.54
C VAL A 121 22.39 -19.10 13.06
N THR A 122 21.21 -18.68 12.62
CA THR A 122 20.94 -18.43 11.21
C THR A 122 20.39 -17.02 10.96
N ASN A 123 20.50 -16.55 9.72
CA ASN A 123 19.83 -15.31 9.28
C ASN A 123 18.30 -15.44 9.39
N PHE A 124 17.77 -16.64 9.19
CA PHE A 124 16.34 -16.92 9.31
C PHE A 124 15.81 -16.59 10.72
N GLU A 125 16.45 -17.09 11.76
CA GLU A 125 16.08 -16.78 13.15
C GLU A 125 16.21 -15.29 13.44
N THR A 126 17.32 -14.67 12.99
CA THR A 126 17.57 -13.24 13.18
C THR A 126 16.46 -12.39 12.54
N ALA A 127 16.03 -12.72 11.33
CA ALA A 127 14.97 -11.98 10.64
C ALA A 127 13.62 -12.11 11.37
N ILE A 128 13.25 -13.32 11.78
CA ILE A 128 12.00 -13.56 12.51
C ILE A 128 12.02 -12.80 13.84
N TYR A 129 13.14 -12.84 14.57
CA TYR A 129 13.27 -12.14 15.84
C TYR A 129 13.11 -10.63 15.69
N ASN A 130 13.78 -10.01 14.70
CA ASN A 130 13.63 -8.60 14.41
C ASN A 130 12.18 -8.26 14.05
N LEU A 131 11.57 -9.00 13.13
CA LEU A 131 10.22 -8.73 12.68
C LEU A 131 9.20 -8.80 13.83
N LEU A 132 9.21 -9.89 14.61
CA LEU A 132 8.27 -10.05 15.73
C LEU A 132 8.53 -9.04 16.85
N GLY A 133 9.80 -8.71 17.10
CA GLY A 133 10.20 -7.68 18.04
C GLY A 133 9.68 -6.29 17.64
N ASP A 134 9.90 -5.90 16.39
CA ASP A 134 9.45 -4.61 15.85
C ASP A 134 7.92 -4.50 15.84
N ILE A 135 7.20 -5.56 15.45
CA ILE A 135 5.74 -5.61 15.55
C ILE A 135 5.29 -5.38 16.99
N LYS A 136 5.91 -6.07 17.95
CA LYS A 136 5.53 -5.95 19.38
C LYS A 136 5.82 -4.58 19.95
N ILE A 137 6.99 -4.00 19.64
CA ILE A 137 7.44 -2.71 20.15
C ILE A 137 6.65 -1.56 19.53
N SER A 138 6.31 -1.66 18.25
CA SER A 138 5.57 -0.61 17.53
C SER A 138 4.14 -0.41 18.03
N GLY A 139 3.58 -1.41 18.72
CA GLY A 139 2.18 -1.40 19.16
C GLY A 139 1.17 -1.40 18.00
N ILE A 140 1.58 -1.86 16.81
CA ILE A 140 0.75 -1.84 15.59
C ILE A 140 -0.46 -2.78 15.67
N CYS A 141 -0.40 -3.80 16.50
CA CYS A 141 -1.50 -4.77 16.63
C CYS A 141 -1.93 -4.95 18.09
N ASP A 142 -3.22 -5.23 18.27
CA ASP A 142 -3.81 -5.55 19.59
C ASP A 142 -3.29 -6.87 20.11
N SER A 143 -3.17 -7.85 19.23
CA SER A 143 -2.78 -9.21 19.54
C SER A 143 -1.81 -9.76 18.50
N LEU A 144 -0.72 -10.33 18.98
CA LEU A 144 0.24 -11.09 18.18
C LEU A 144 0.04 -12.57 18.46
N ASN A 145 -0.43 -13.31 17.45
CA ASN A 145 -0.67 -14.74 17.53
C ASN A 145 0.43 -15.50 16.79
N LEU A 146 1.07 -16.46 17.46
CA LEU A 146 2.17 -17.26 16.88
C LEU A 146 1.69 -18.67 16.62
N SER A 147 1.92 -19.19 15.42
CA SER A 147 1.49 -20.52 15.02
C SER A 147 2.59 -21.23 14.20
N TYR A 148 2.65 -22.54 14.33
CA TYR A 148 3.29 -23.40 13.32
C TYR A 148 2.22 -23.87 12.33
N ILE A 149 2.59 -24.01 11.07
CA ILE A 149 1.71 -24.48 10.00
C ILE A 149 2.41 -25.51 9.13
N ASN A 150 1.68 -26.55 8.78
CA ASN A 150 1.98 -27.52 7.74
C ASN A 150 0.65 -27.92 7.08
N LYS A 151 0.30 -29.19 6.91
CA LYS A 151 -1.06 -29.57 6.52
C LYS A 151 -2.14 -29.18 7.55
N THR A 152 -1.73 -28.86 8.77
CA THR A 152 -2.58 -28.41 9.87
C THR A 152 -1.94 -27.23 10.58
N ILE A 153 -2.58 -26.72 11.62
CA ILE A 153 -1.98 -25.78 12.57
C ILE A 153 -1.72 -26.55 13.88
N PRO A 154 -0.60 -27.27 14.00
CA PRO A 154 -0.34 -28.15 15.14
C PRO A 154 -0.02 -27.42 16.44
N TYR A 155 0.34 -26.15 16.35
CA TYR A 155 0.64 -25.29 17.49
C TYR A 155 0.11 -23.89 17.26
N GLN A 156 -0.50 -23.32 18.30
CA GLN A 156 -0.93 -21.93 18.31
C GLN A 156 -0.78 -21.32 19.70
N LYS A 157 -0.16 -20.13 19.76
CA LYS A 157 -0.11 -19.27 20.93
C LYS A 157 -0.80 -17.96 20.62
N LYS A 158 -1.92 -17.71 21.28
CA LYS A 158 -2.68 -16.47 21.12
C LYS A 158 -2.14 -15.39 22.05
N ASN A 159 -2.16 -14.14 21.58
CA ASN A 159 -1.78 -12.94 22.32
C ASN A 159 -0.41 -13.09 23.04
N ALA A 160 0.62 -13.45 22.25
CA ALA A 160 1.95 -13.70 22.78
C ALA A 160 2.54 -12.44 23.43
N VAL A 161 3.08 -12.63 24.64
CA VAL A 161 3.85 -11.60 25.36
C VAL A 161 5.35 -11.74 25.05
N SER A 162 6.14 -10.70 25.37
CA SER A 162 7.58 -10.66 25.00
C SER A 162 8.38 -11.89 25.41
N PRO A 163 8.25 -12.48 26.62
CA PRO A 163 8.94 -13.72 26.96
C PRO A 163 8.53 -14.91 26.11
N GLU A 164 7.28 -14.96 25.64
CA GLU A 164 6.77 -16.05 24.79
C GLU A 164 7.24 -15.92 23.34
N ILE A 165 7.42 -14.66 22.87
CA ILE A 165 8.03 -14.38 21.58
C ILE A 165 9.50 -14.81 21.61
N GLN A 166 10.20 -14.43 22.66
CA GLN A 166 11.61 -14.84 22.85
C GLN A 166 11.73 -16.36 22.90
N ASP A 167 10.92 -17.03 23.71
CA ASP A 167 10.92 -18.50 23.81
C ASP A 167 10.59 -19.18 22.46
N PHE A 168 9.67 -18.62 21.70
CA PHE A 168 9.31 -19.11 20.37
C PHE A 168 10.52 -19.12 19.42
N ILE A 169 11.34 -18.06 19.46
CA ILE A 169 12.48 -17.89 18.56
C ILE A 169 13.71 -18.63 19.04
N GLU A 170 14.06 -18.53 20.34
CA GLU A 170 15.21 -19.24 20.91
C GLU A 170 15.09 -20.76 20.80
N LYS A 171 13.87 -21.26 20.61
CA LYS A 171 13.59 -22.69 20.37
C LYS A 171 13.37 -23.03 18.90
N LEU A 172 13.77 -22.18 17.95
CA LEU A 172 13.77 -22.50 16.53
C LEU A 172 14.91 -23.47 16.22
N GLU A 173 14.65 -24.74 16.41
CA GLU A 173 15.58 -25.84 16.14
C GLU A 173 14.83 -27.06 15.55
N PRO A 174 15.51 -27.98 14.83
CA PRO A 174 14.86 -29.11 14.20
C PRO A 174 14.11 -30.00 15.20
N ALA A 175 14.61 -30.15 16.43
CA ALA A 175 13.95 -30.92 17.48
C ALA A 175 12.60 -30.29 17.88
N THR A 176 12.55 -28.98 18.04
CA THR A 176 11.32 -28.27 18.36
C THR A 176 10.31 -28.35 17.22
N PHE A 177 10.72 -28.19 15.96
CA PHE A 177 9.86 -28.35 14.81
C PHE A 177 9.18 -29.72 14.79
N ARG A 178 9.94 -30.78 15.12
CA ARG A 178 9.40 -32.14 15.25
C ARG A 178 8.45 -32.27 16.42
N LEU A 179 8.80 -31.70 17.58
CA LEU A 179 7.96 -31.76 18.79
C LEU A 179 6.63 -31.00 18.63
N ARG A 180 6.60 -29.93 17.84
CA ARG A 180 5.36 -29.18 17.54
C ARG A 180 4.37 -30.00 16.72
N GLY A 181 4.83 -31.06 16.04
CA GLY A 181 4.00 -32.06 15.41
C GLY A 181 3.35 -31.62 14.10
N GLY A 182 2.23 -32.25 13.77
CA GLY A 182 1.57 -32.16 12.48
C GLY A 182 2.18 -33.11 11.44
N ASP A 183 1.58 -33.15 10.24
CA ASP A 183 2.15 -33.89 9.11
C ASP A 183 3.17 -32.99 8.40
N ARG A 184 4.45 -33.31 8.58
CA ARG A 184 5.59 -32.56 8.08
C ARG A 184 6.14 -33.12 6.76
N SER A 185 5.53 -34.18 6.23
CA SER A 185 6.08 -34.96 5.11
C SER A 185 5.93 -34.29 3.74
N VAL A 186 4.90 -33.45 3.57
CA VAL A 186 4.62 -32.76 2.31
C VAL A 186 4.09 -31.37 2.61
N SER A 187 4.63 -30.37 1.92
CA SER A 187 4.14 -29.00 1.94
C SER A 187 3.15 -28.78 0.78
N ASP A 188 1.87 -28.71 1.08
CA ASP A 188 0.86 -28.26 0.11
C ASP A 188 0.73 -26.75 0.23
N LEU A 189 1.58 -26.02 -0.50
CA LEU A 189 1.65 -24.56 -0.45
C LEU A 189 0.32 -23.88 -0.77
N LYS A 190 -0.45 -24.41 -1.73
CA LYS A 190 -1.76 -23.88 -2.04
C LYS A 190 -2.70 -23.98 -0.83
N SER A 191 -2.74 -25.14 -0.19
CA SER A 191 -3.57 -25.36 1.00
C SER A 191 -3.12 -24.48 2.18
N ILE A 192 -1.81 -24.32 2.38
CA ILE A 192 -1.25 -23.42 3.40
C ILE A 192 -1.66 -21.98 3.12
N LEU A 193 -1.46 -21.47 1.90
CA LEU A 193 -1.84 -20.11 1.51
C LEU A 193 -3.34 -19.89 1.66
N ASN A 194 -4.17 -20.82 1.23
CA ASN A 194 -5.62 -20.74 1.39
C ASN A 194 -6.01 -20.65 2.87
N THR A 195 -5.41 -21.49 3.73
CA THR A 195 -5.63 -21.45 5.18
C THR A 195 -5.24 -20.09 5.76
N VAL A 196 -4.10 -19.52 5.37
CA VAL A 196 -3.65 -18.21 5.83
C VAL A 196 -4.58 -17.10 5.34
N LEU A 197 -4.96 -17.12 4.06
CA LEU A 197 -5.90 -16.14 3.46
C LEU A 197 -7.26 -16.13 4.17
N HIS A 198 -7.76 -17.28 4.62
CA HIS A 198 -9.01 -17.35 5.36
C HIS A 198 -8.95 -16.61 6.70
N THR A 199 -7.77 -16.45 7.30
CA THR A 199 -7.63 -15.70 8.57
C THR A 199 -7.57 -14.19 8.37
N VAL A 200 -7.36 -13.72 7.14
CA VAL A 200 -7.23 -12.29 6.84
C VAL A 200 -8.62 -11.65 6.70
N ASP A 201 -8.85 -10.57 7.42
CA ASP A 201 -10.06 -9.74 7.35
C ASP A 201 -9.77 -8.30 7.82
N ASN A 202 -10.80 -7.49 8.02
CA ASN A 202 -10.65 -6.11 8.48
C ASN A 202 -10.03 -5.98 9.89
N ARG A 203 -9.97 -7.08 10.67
CA ARG A 203 -9.40 -7.11 12.02
C ARG A 203 -8.17 -7.99 12.15
N ASN A 204 -7.82 -8.74 11.13
CA ASN A 204 -6.75 -9.71 11.17
C ASN A 204 -5.88 -9.59 9.92
N ALA A 205 -4.60 -9.31 10.11
CA ALA A 205 -3.55 -9.49 9.11
C ALA A 205 -2.79 -10.78 9.38
N ALA A 206 -2.15 -11.34 8.36
CA ALA A 206 -1.39 -12.58 8.48
C ALA A 206 0.06 -12.41 8.00
N ILE A 207 0.97 -13.13 8.65
CA ILE A 207 2.36 -13.32 8.21
C ILE A 207 2.57 -14.81 7.97
N LEU A 208 3.04 -15.16 6.76
CA LEU A 208 3.48 -16.52 6.44
C LEU A 208 4.97 -16.52 6.18
N ILE A 209 5.69 -17.43 6.85
CA ILE A 209 7.14 -17.58 6.74
C ILE A 209 7.43 -19.01 6.26
N SER A 210 8.09 -19.14 5.09
CA SER A 210 8.32 -20.42 4.42
C SER A 210 9.47 -20.31 3.42
N ASP A 211 10.00 -21.43 2.96
CA ASP A 211 10.88 -21.49 1.79
C ASP A 211 10.10 -21.49 0.46
N PHE A 212 8.79 -21.68 0.53
CA PHE A 212 7.87 -21.70 -0.61
C PHE A 212 8.27 -22.65 -1.75
N VAL A 213 8.92 -23.75 -1.43
CA VAL A 213 9.28 -24.82 -2.39
C VAL A 213 8.08 -25.70 -2.64
N PHE A 214 7.66 -25.84 -3.89
CA PHE A 214 6.62 -26.79 -4.25
C PHE A 214 7.11 -28.24 -4.15
N SER A 215 6.25 -29.14 -3.70
CA SER A 215 6.50 -30.59 -3.62
C SER A 215 5.51 -31.35 -4.51
N PRO A 216 5.78 -31.48 -5.83
CA PRO A 216 4.89 -32.20 -6.73
C PRO A 216 4.84 -33.70 -6.45
N GLY A 217 5.88 -34.24 -5.82
CA GLY A 217 5.99 -35.65 -5.52
C GLY A 217 6.14 -36.50 -6.78
N ASN A 218 5.69 -37.76 -6.69
CA ASN A 218 5.73 -38.70 -7.81
C ASN A 218 4.69 -38.44 -8.91
N LYS A 219 4.23 -37.18 -9.08
CA LYS A 219 3.33 -36.84 -10.16
C LYS A 219 4.06 -36.87 -11.50
N ALA A 220 3.41 -37.45 -12.50
CA ALA A 220 4.03 -37.77 -13.80
C ALA A 220 4.49 -36.52 -14.57
N ASP A 221 3.92 -35.34 -14.29
CA ASP A 221 4.25 -34.06 -14.91
C ASP A 221 4.30 -32.94 -13.86
N ALA A 222 5.53 -32.54 -13.49
CA ALA A 222 5.74 -31.45 -12.55
C ALA A 222 5.25 -30.10 -13.10
N GLN A 223 5.33 -29.90 -14.42
CA GLN A 223 4.88 -28.66 -15.09
C GLN A 223 3.37 -28.50 -15.00
N ASP A 224 2.61 -29.56 -15.32
CA ASP A 224 1.15 -29.54 -15.19
C ASP A 224 0.72 -29.33 -13.74
N TYR A 225 1.46 -29.91 -12.79
CA TYR A 225 1.20 -29.67 -11.38
C TYR A 225 1.38 -28.20 -11.03
N LEU A 226 2.51 -27.57 -11.41
CA LEU A 226 2.78 -26.14 -11.10
C LEU A 226 1.74 -25.22 -11.75
N ASN A 227 1.36 -25.47 -13.00
CA ASN A 227 0.30 -24.71 -13.69
C ASN A 227 -1.04 -24.80 -12.94
N ASN A 228 -1.44 -25.99 -12.51
CA ASN A 228 -2.67 -26.19 -11.75
C ASN A 228 -2.62 -25.49 -10.38
N GLN A 229 -1.46 -25.51 -9.70
CA GLN A 229 -1.27 -24.78 -8.44
C GLN A 229 -1.40 -23.28 -8.66
N SER A 230 -0.75 -22.73 -9.69
CA SER A 230 -0.83 -21.31 -10.07
C SER A 230 -2.27 -20.86 -10.27
N VAL A 231 -3.05 -21.60 -11.07
CA VAL A 231 -4.48 -21.29 -11.31
C VAL A 231 -5.29 -21.35 -10.02
N GLY A 232 -5.06 -22.37 -9.17
CA GLY A 232 -5.77 -22.48 -7.90
C GLY A 232 -5.47 -21.32 -6.95
N ILE A 233 -4.21 -20.92 -6.85
CA ILE A 233 -3.76 -19.78 -6.03
C ILE A 233 -4.38 -18.48 -6.57
N LYS A 234 -4.40 -18.28 -7.89
CA LYS A 234 -5.06 -17.14 -8.53
C LYS A 234 -6.54 -17.03 -8.13
N ILE A 235 -7.26 -18.15 -8.14
CA ILE A 235 -8.67 -18.19 -7.75
C ILE A 235 -8.82 -17.77 -6.28
N ASP A 236 -8.05 -18.37 -5.37
CA ASP A 236 -8.11 -18.11 -3.93
C ASP A 236 -7.86 -16.61 -3.62
N PHE A 237 -6.83 -16.01 -4.24
CA PHE A 237 -6.54 -14.58 -4.09
C PHE A 237 -7.60 -13.69 -4.75
N ALA A 238 -8.11 -14.05 -5.93
CA ALA A 238 -9.15 -13.28 -6.60
C ALA A 238 -10.44 -13.23 -5.79
N GLU A 239 -10.87 -14.36 -5.19
CA GLU A 239 -12.02 -14.41 -4.28
C GLU A 239 -11.81 -13.48 -3.08
N LYS A 240 -10.61 -13.50 -2.49
CA LYS A 240 -10.27 -12.62 -1.36
C LYS A 240 -10.27 -11.13 -1.75
N LEU A 241 -9.73 -10.80 -2.92
CA LEU A 241 -9.74 -9.45 -3.50
C LEU A 241 -11.16 -8.95 -3.78
N HIS A 242 -12.09 -9.85 -4.13
CA HIS A 242 -13.51 -9.46 -4.25
C HIS A 242 -14.12 -9.04 -2.92
N ALA A 243 -13.73 -9.68 -1.83
CA ALA A 243 -14.28 -9.43 -0.50
C ALA A 243 -13.61 -8.27 0.23
N LEU A 244 -12.31 -8.03 0.00
CA LEU A 244 -11.49 -7.07 0.74
C LEU A 244 -10.66 -6.20 -0.21
N ASP A 245 -10.35 -4.98 0.21
CA ASP A 245 -9.27 -4.17 -0.38
C ASP A 245 -7.92 -4.72 0.12
N LEU A 246 -7.49 -5.82 -0.52
CA LEU A 246 -6.34 -6.62 -0.11
C LEU A 246 -5.04 -5.98 -0.58
N ALA A 247 -3.99 -6.11 0.25
CA ALA A 247 -2.61 -5.85 -0.11
C ALA A 247 -1.69 -6.91 0.47
N ALA A 248 -0.51 -7.08 -0.11
CA ALA A 248 0.50 -7.99 0.37
C ALA A 248 1.91 -7.42 0.24
N ILE A 249 2.76 -7.71 1.21
CA ILE A 249 4.21 -7.48 1.15
C ILE A 249 4.87 -8.85 1.05
N ILE A 250 5.70 -9.06 0.05
CA ILE A 250 6.48 -10.27 -0.15
C ILE A 250 7.94 -9.90 -0.03
N LEU A 251 8.59 -10.41 1.02
CA LEU A 251 10.01 -10.20 1.25
C LEU A 251 10.76 -11.47 0.84
N HIS A 252 11.78 -11.30 0.01
CA HIS A 252 12.77 -12.32 -0.30
C HIS A 252 14.00 -12.12 0.58
N LEU A 253 14.40 -13.15 1.27
CA LEU A 253 15.58 -13.18 2.15
C LEU A 253 16.41 -14.45 1.86
N GLU A 254 17.66 -14.43 2.32
CA GLU A 254 18.57 -15.57 2.23
C GLU A 254 19.10 -15.95 3.61
N SER A 255 19.18 -17.23 3.87
CA SER A 255 19.78 -17.78 5.10
C SER A 255 20.70 -18.95 4.83
N ASN A 256 21.61 -19.19 5.76
CA ASN A 256 22.30 -20.46 5.82
C ASN A 256 21.28 -21.58 6.00
N PHE A 257 21.45 -22.62 5.22
CA PHE A 257 20.68 -23.85 5.25
C PHE A 257 21.65 -25.04 5.41
N ASP A 258 21.40 -25.90 6.38
CA ASP A 258 22.13 -27.15 6.56
C ASP A 258 21.16 -28.27 6.95
N GLY A 259 20.65 -28.99 5.95
CA GLY A 259 19.60 -29.97 6.16
C GLY A 259 19.27 -30.77 4.91
N LEU A 260 18.12 -31.46 4.97
CA LEU A 260 17.59 -32.20 3.83
C LEU A 260 16.71 -31.24 2.99
N TYR A 261 17.11 -31.05 1.74
CA TYR A 261 16.29 -30.47 0.70
C TYR A 261 15.56 -31.58 -0.04
N TYR A 262 14.32 -31.36 -0.43
CA TYR A 262 13.53 -32.32 -1.20
C TYR A 262 13.30 -31.74 -2.60
N ASP A 263 13.86 -32.40 -3.63
CA ASP A 263 13.72 -31.96 -5.01
C ASP A 263 12.30 -32.20 -5.57
N LYS A 264 12.05 -31.77 -6.81
CA LYS A 264 10.77 -31.94 -7.49
C LYS A 264 10.24 -33.37 -7.55
N THR A 265 11.08 -34.38 -7.26
CA THR A 265 10.73 -35.80 -7.22
C THR A 265 10.59 -36.33 -5.79
N ASP A 266 10.59 -35.46 -4.78
CA ASP A 266 10.60 -35.73 -3.33
C ASP A 266 11.86 -36.54 -2.89
N LYS A 267 12.93 -36.48 -3.65
CA LYS A 267 14.19 -37.12 -3.27
C LYS A 267 14.92 -36.24 -2.25
N PRO A 268 15.27 -36.79 -1.07
CA PRO A 268 16.03 -36.03 -0.08
C PRO A 268 17.50 -35.89 -0.52
N ILE A 269 17.97 -34.63 -0.48
CA ILE A 269 19.35 -34.25 -0.84
C ILE A 269 19.94 -33.52 0.36
N GLN A 270 21.05 -34.02 0.92
CA GLN A 270 21.79 -33.30 1.96
C GLN A 270 22.41 -32.04 1.34
N LEU A 271 22.04 -30.87 1.82
CA LEU A 271 22.49 -29.61 1.29
C LEU A 271 23.00 -28.72 2.42
N SER A 272 24.15 -28.07 2.18
CA SER A 272 24.68 -27.00 3.02
C SER A 272 25.01 -25.81 2.12
N ALA A 273 24.18 -24.77 2.16
CA ALA A 273 24.29 -23.64 1.27
C ALA A 273 23.53 -22.41 1.83
N LYS A 274 23.71 -21.24 1.22
CA LYS A 274 22.73 -20.17 1.36
C LYS A 274 21.52 -20.50 0.50
N ARG A 275 20.33 -20.36 1.07
CA ARG A 275 19.07 -20.67 0.40
C ARG A 275 18.09 -19.52 0.58
N PRO A 276 17.23 -19.25 -0.43
CA PRO A 276 16.13 -18.28 -0.31
C PRO A 276 15.07 -18.78 0.67
N TYR A 277 14.45 -17.84 1.37
CA TYR A 277 13.19 -18.01 2.08
C TYR A 277 12.40 -16.71 1.98
N TYR A 278 11.12 -16.75 2.34
CA TYR A 278 10.26 -15.61 2.13
C TYR A 278 9.39 -15.35 3.36
N ILE A 279 9.08 -14.06 3.55
CA ILE A 279 8.11 -13.61 4.54
C ILE A 279 7.01 -12.87 3.77
N TRP A 280 5.81 -13.41 3.83
CA TRP A 280 4.63 -12.81 3.24
C TRP A 280 3.79 -12.16 4.31
N ILE A 281 3.44 -10.89 4.14
CA ILE A 281 2.54 -10.15 5.03
C ILE A 281 1.30 -9.81 4.22
N ILE A 282 0.14 -10.30 4.63
CA ILE A 282 -1.11 -10.19 3.89
C ILE A 282 -2.15 -9.53 4.81
N GLY A 283 -2.81 -8.49 4.32
CA GLY A 283 -3.82 -7.74 5.07
C GLY A 283 -4.67 -6.88 4.15
N THR A 284 -5.55 -6.08 4.73
CA THR A 284 -6.18 -4.99 3.99
C THR A 284 -5.13 -3.94 3.62
N ARG A 285 -5.42 -3.13 2.59
CA ARG A 285 -4.55 -2.01 2.20
C ARG A 285 -4.18 -1.14 3.41
N ALA A 286 -5.15 -0.81 4.26
CA ALA A 286 -4.96 0.01 5.44
C ALA A 286 -4.01 -0.64 6.46
N GLN A 287 -4.14 -1.96 6.73
CA GLN A 287 -3.24 -2.69 7.61
C GLN A 287 -1.80 -2.74 7.06
N VAL A 288 -1.66 -3.02 5.77
CA VAL A 288 -0.35 -3.04 5.09
C VAL A 288 0.28 -1.65 5.06
N GLN A 289 -0.50 -0.60 4.82
CA GLN A 289 -0.03 0.78 4.88
C GLN A 289 0.51 1.15 6.26
N GLU A 290 -0.17 0.77 7.34
CA GLU A 290 0.29 1.00 8.70
C GLU A 290 1.62 0.29 8.98
N ILE A 291 1.77 -0.97 8.51
CA ILE A 291 3.02 -1.73 8.64
C ILE A 291 4.18 -1.02 7.93
N LEU A 292 3.95 -0.49 6.73
CA LEU A 292 4.96 0.25 5.96
C LEU A 292 5.29 1.60 6.61
N GLN A 293 4.29 2.36 7.06
CA GLN A 293 4.49 3.65 7.74
C GLN A 293 5.28 3.52 9.04
N LYS A 294 5.07 2.43 9.80
CA LYS A 294 5.86 2.09 11.00
C LYS A 294 7.25 1.55 10.67
N LYS A 295 7.60 1.39 9.38
CA LYS A 295 8.90 0.91 8.90
C LYS A 295 9.30 -0.46 9.46
N ILE A 296 8.33 -1.29 9.79
CA ILE A 296 8.56 -2.61 10.38
C ILE A 296 9.38 -3.50 9.44
N VAL A 297 9.12 -3.42 8.13
CA VAL A 297 9.80 -4.23 7.12
C VAL A 297 11.10 -3.62 6.59
N ASP A 298 11.36 -2.33 6.85
CA ASP A 298 12.54 -1.63 6.32
C ASP A 298 13.83 -1.97 7.09
N ASN A 299 13.68 -2.45 8.32
CA ASN A 299 14.81 -2.73 9.23
C ASN A 299 15.06 -4.23 9.42
N ILE A 300 14.47 -5.09 8.61
CA ILE A 300 14.67 -6.54 8.75
C ILE A 300 16.15 -6.88 8.55
N LYS A 301 16.76 -7.41 9.59
CA LYS A 301 18.09 -8.00 9.56
C LYS A 301 17.94 -9.50 9.23
N GLY A 302 19.00 -10.11 8.71
CA GLY A 302 18.96 -11.56 8.42
C GLY A 302 18.68 -11.87 6.97
N GLY A 303 19.51 -11.33 6.06
CA GLY A 303 19.59 -11.76 4.67
C GLY A 303 18.58 -11.14 3.72
N TYR A 304 17.96 -10.02 4.05
CA TYR A 304 17.04 -9.28 3.17
C TYR A 304 17.67 -8.99 1.81
N GLN A 305 16.93 -9.24 0.72
CA GLN A 305 17.33 -9.04 -0.67
C GLN A 305 16.33 -8.17 -1.44
N HIS A 306 15.06 -8.59 -1.52
CA HIS A 306 14.04 -7.95 -2.35
C HIS A 306 12.71 -7.79 -1.60
N LYS A 307 11.94 -6.78 -2.02
CA LYS A 307 10.56 -6.56 -1.58
C LYS A 307 9.66 -6.38 -2.80
N LEU A 308 8.50 -7.04 -2.77
CA LEU A 308 7.40 -6.81 -3.69
C LEU A 308 6.19 -6.39 -2.87
N VAL A 309 5.52 -5.33 -3.29
CA VAL A 309 4.25 -4.90 -2.70
C VAL A 309 3.16 -5.04 -3.76
N LEU A 310 2.13 -5.81 -3.43
CA LEU A 310 0.93 -5.98 -4.23
C LEU A 310 -0.24 -5.26 -3.56
N GLN A 311 -1.08 -4.61 -4.34
CA GLN A 311 -2.26 -3.91 -3.84
C GLN A 311 -3.43 -4.04 -4.81
N SER A 312 -4.64 -4.07 -4.28
CA SER A 312 -5.87 -4.06 -5.06
C SER A 312 -5.92 -2.84 -6.00
N ILE A 313 -6.44 -3.05 -7.20
CA ILE A 313 -6.67 -2.00 -8.20
C ILE A 313 -8.12 -1.50 -8.22
N LYS A 314 -8.98 -1.98 -7.32
CA LYS A 314 -10.40 -1.59 -7.27
C LYS A 314 -10.58 -0.08 -7.15
N ASP A 315 -9.79 0.53 -6.28
CA ASP A 315 -9.84 1.96 -6.00
C ASP A 315 -8.45 2.54 -6.21
N ALA A 316 -8.15 2.90 -7.47
CA ALA A 316 -6.92 3.60 -7.82
C ALA A 316 -6.85 4.92 -7.05
N GLN A 317 -5.75 5.13 -6.32
CA GLN A 317 -5.57 6.35 -5.54
C GLN A 317 -5.41 7.56 -6.45
N THR A 318 -5.96 8.69 -6.04
CA THR A 318 -5.66 9.98 -6.66
C THR A 318 -4.68 10.73 -5.76
N PRO A 319 -3.39 10.80 -6.12
CA PRO A 319 -2.39 11.50 -5.33
C PRO A 319 -2.61 13.01 -5.41
N ALA A 320 -2.25 13.74 -4.37
CA ALA A 320 -2.15 15.19 -4.49
C ALA A 320 -1.09 15.55 -5.52
N PHE A 321 -1.42 16.44 -6.45
CA PHE A 321 -0.49 16.91 -7.47
C PHE A 321 -0.61 18.40 -7.73
N LYS A 322 0.46 18.98 -8.29
CA LYS A 322 0.52 20.39 -8.64
C LYS A 322 1.33 20.57 -9.92
N ILE A 323 0.71 21.17 -10.93
CA ILE A 323 1.43 21.57 -12.15
C ILE A 323 2.30 22.78 -11.81
N MET A 324 3.59 22.67 -12.14
CA MET A 324 4.56 23.72 -11.88
C MET A 324 4.56 24.72 -13.03
N TYR A 325 4.44 26.02 -12.70
CA TYR A 325 4.50 27.06 -13.74
C TYR A 325 5.91 27.17 -14.36
N LYS A 326 6.95 26.83 -13.61
CA LYS A 326 8.35 26.83 -14.06
C LYS A 326 9.08 25.59 -13.49
N PRO A 327 10.00 24.99 -14.24
CA PRO A 327 10.32 25.28 -15.64
C PRO A 327 9.20 24.86 -16.61
N GLN A 328 9.20 25.43 -17.83
CA GLN A 328 8.31 25.02 -18.92
C GLN A 328 9.05 25.07 -20.25
N THR A 329 8.72 24.15 -21.17
CA THR A 329 9.11 24.19 -22.59
C THR A 329 7.91 24.66 -23.39
N GLY A 330 8.07 25.64 -24.28
CA GLY A 330 6.95 26.36 -24.89
C GLY A 330 6.39 27.39 -23.91
N HIS A 331 5.07 27.60 -23.97
CA HIS A 331 4.38 28.57 -23.11
C HIS A 331 3.01 28.06 -22.69
N PHE A 332 2.55 28.44 -21.48
CA PHE A 332 1.17 28.32 -20.99
C PHE A 332 0.90 29.28 -19.83
N ASP A 333 -0.37 29.51 -19.53
CA ASP A 333 -0.79 30.43 -18.47
C ASP A 333 -0.84 29.75 -17.09
N ALA A 334 -0.54 30.53 -16.04
CA ALA A 334 -0.53 30.05 -14.66
C ALA A 334 -1.91 29.97 -13.99
N LYS A 335 -2.93 30.60 -14.59
CA LYS A 335 -4.20 30.92 -13.90
C LYS A 335 -5.00 29.70 -13.46
N GLU A 336 -5.07 28.66 -14.30
CA GLU A 336 -5.91 27.48 -14.06
C GLU A 336 -5.10 26.24 -13.63
N LEU A 337 -3.78 26.38 -13.39
CA LEU A 337 -2.92 25.28 -12.92
C LEU A 337 -3.38 24.64 -11.60
N PRO A 338 -3.90 25.39 -10.62
CA PRO A 338 -4.43 24.80 -9.39
C PRO A 338 -5.60 23.83 -9.59
N GLN A 339 -6.34 23.96 -10.70
CA GLN A 339 -7.43 23.06 -11.09
C GLN A 339 -6.97 21.87 -11.96
N GLY A 340 -5.65 21.74 -12.18
CA GLY A 340 -5.12 20.70 -13.08
C GLY A 340 -5.31 21.03 -14.57
N VAL A 341 -5.50 22.33 -14.91
CA VAL A 341 -5.75 22.78 -16.28
C VAL A 341 -4.64 23.70 -16.76
N ILE A 342 -4.03 23.33 -17.88
CA ILE A 342 -3.08 24.16 -18.64
C ILE A 342 -3.87 24.88 -19.74
N THR A 343 -3.80 26.24 -19.79
CA THR A 343 -4.50 27.06 -20.78
C THR A 343 -3.53 27.89 -21.60
N ASN A 344 -3.93 28.29 -22.82
CA ASN A 344 -3.11 29.04 -23.78
C ASN A 344 -1.75 28.33 -24.04
N ALA A 345 -1.82 27.00 -24.16
CA ALA A 345 -0.63 26.18 -24.40
C ALA A 345 -0.10 26.38 -25.85
N SER A 346 1.18 26.65 -25.99
CA SER A 346 1.85 26.72 -27.28
C SER A 346 3.24 26.06 -27.22
N ALA A 347 3.61 25.36 -28.28
CA ALA A 347 4.91 24.74 -28.38
C ALA A 347 6.03 25.77 -28.54
N SER A 348 7.27 25.38 -28.23
CA SER A 348 8.49 26.15 -28.50
C SER A 348 8.73 26.28 -29.99
N ALA A 349 9.75 27.05 -30.36
CA ALA A 349 10.20 27.21 -31.77
C ALA A 349 10.59 25.86 -32.42
N ASP A 350 11.06 24.91 -31.61
CA ASP A 350 11.45 23.56 -32.04
C ASP A 350 10.27 22.57 -32.08
N GLY A 351 9.06 23.04 -31.76
CA GLY A 351 7.83 22.23 -31.78
C GLY A 351 7.57 21.45 -30.50
N GLU A 352 8.42 21.56 -29.48
CA GLU A 352 8.30 20.86 -28.23
C GLU A 352 7.41 21.61 -27.22
N PHE A 353 6.66 20.87 -26.42
CA PHE A 353 5.91 21.36 -25.27
C PHE A 353 6.22 20.50 -24.05
N GLY A 354 6.44 21.14 -22.90
CA GLY A 354 6.78 20.41 -21.67
C GLY A 354 6.45 21.19 -20.40
N PHE A 355 6.14 20.43 -19.34
CA PHE A 355 5.81 20.95 -18.02
C PHE A 355 6.16 19.94 -16.94
N ASP A 356 6.32 20.45 -15.73
CA ASP A 356 6.60 19.64 -14.56
C ASP A 356 5.36 19.51 -13.68
N VAL A 357 5.23 18.35 -13.04
CA VAL A 357 4.16 18.05 -12.07
C VAL A 357 4.79 17.53 -10.79
N ALA A 358 4.61 18.28 -9.70
CA ALA A 358 4.95 17.81 -8.36
C ALA A 358 3.82 16.89 -7.85
N VAL A 359 4.15 15.69 -7.36
CA VAL A 359 3.20 14.67 -6.93
C VAL A 359 3.57 14.18 -5.54
N ASP A 360 2.56 14.00 -4.68
CA ASP A 360 2.74 13.36 -3.38
C ASP A 360 2.32 11.89 -3.44
N PHE A 361 3.31 10.98 -3.43
CA PHE A 361 3.11 9.55 -3.34
C PHE A 361 3.34 8.99 -1.93
N SER A 362 3.41 9.82 -0.90
CA SER A 362 3.68 9.38 0.49
C SER A 362 2.63 8.42 1.04
N ASN A 363 1.40 8.49 0.56
CA ASN A 363 0.32 7.58 0.93
C ASN A 363 0.25 6.31 0.07
N GLY A 364 1.14 6.15 -0.91
CA GLY A 364 1.28 4.94 -1.70
C GLY A 364 1.88 3.79 -0.90
N LEU A 365 1.61 2.54 -1.30
CA LEU A 365 2.24 1.36 -0.69
C LEU A 365 3.61 1.05 -1.29
N GLN A 366 3.91 1.57 -2.47
CA GLN A 366 5.16 1.32 -3.17
C GLN A 366 6.31 2.15 -2.59
N ASP A 367 7.53 1.65 -2.71
CA ASP A 367 8.72 2.41 -2.32
C ASP A 367 8.89 3.64 -3.22
N ALA A 368 9.53 4.68 -2.68
CA ALA A 368 9.80 5.90 -3.44
C ALA A 368 10.55 5.62 -4.76
N SER A 369 11.44 4.63 -4.79
CA SER A 369 12.15 4.18 -5.99
C SER A 369 11.24 3.61 -7.09
N TYR A 370 10.05 3.12 -6.74
CA TYR A 370 9.08 2.64 -7.71
C TYR A 370 8.55 3.76 -8.59
N PHE A 371 8.35 4.92 -8.01
CA PHE A 371 7.78 6.08 -8.69
C PHE A 371 8.79 6.89 -9.51
N ILE A 372 10.08 6.56 -9.49
CA ILE A 372 11.08 7.17 -10.37
C ILE A 372 11.34 6.36 -11.66
N ASP A 373 10.84 5.12 -11.76
CA ASP A 373 10.97 4.31 -12.97
C ASP A 373 9.84 4.65 -13.96
N PRO A 374 10.16 5.27 -15.13
CA PRO A 374 9.16 5.61 -16.13
C PRO A 374 8.36 4.41 -16.65
N ALA A 375 8.94 3.20 -16.59
CA ALA A 375 8.26 1.97 -17.00
C ALA A 375 7.07 1.60 -16.10
N ASN A 376 6.92 2.23 -14.94
CA ASN A 376 5.78 2.07 -14.04
C ASN A 376 4.62 3.03 -14.35
N TYR A 377 4.76 3.85 -15.40
CA TYR A 377 3.72 4.79 -15.82
C TYR A 377 3.09 4.41 -17.15
N VAL A 378 1.81 4.71 -17.26
CA VAL A 378 1.06 4.67 -18.52
C VAL A 378 0.38 6.01 -18.70
N LEU A 379 0.65 6.66 -19.82
CA LEU A 379 -0.04 7.88 -20.24
C LEU A 379 -1.17 7.53 -21.20
N SER A 380 -2.34 8.18 -21.06
CA SER A 380 -3.48 7.93 -21.97
C SER A 380 -3.13 8.22 -23.42
N ASN A 381 -2.19 9.14 -23.66
CA ASN A 381 -1.78 9.60 -24.98
C ASN A 381 -0.31 9.24 -25.22
N LYS A 382 -0.06 8.41 -26.24
CA LYS A 382 1.27 7.82 -26.53
C LYS A 382 2.34 8.79 -27.03
N HIS A 383 1.95 10.00 -27.42
CA HIS A 383 2.89 11.05 -27.87
C HIS A 383 3.46 11.89 -26.71
N TYR A 384 3.04 11.62 -25.48
CA TYR A 384 3.69 12.18 -24.29
C TYR A 384 4.77 11.24 -23.76
N HIS A 385 5.86 11.85 -23.33
CA HIS A 385 6.97 11.19 -22.64
C HIS A 385 7.01 11.67 -21.19
N LEU A 386 7.31 10.75 -20.26
CA LEU A 386 7.40 11.04 -18.84
C LEU A 386 8.75 10.54 -18.33
N THR A 387 9.42 11.39 -17.55
CA THR A 387 10.48 10.98 -16.63
C THR A 387 10.12 11.44 -15.22
N ALA A 388 10.69 10.80 -14.20
CA ALA A 388 10.37 11.09 -12.82
C ALA A 388 11.62 11.11 -11.95
N GLU A 389 11.63 11.97 -10.94
CA GLU A 389 12.70 12.06 -9.97
C GLU A 389 12.19 12.33 -8.55
N LEU A 390 12.99 12.00 -7.55
CA LEU A 390 12.73 12.38 -6.16
C LEU A 390 13.01 13.86 -5.94
N ILE A 391 12.11 14.55 -5.25
CA ILE A 391 12.34 15.93 -4.82
C ILE A 391 13.43 15.94 -3.75
N GLN A 392 14.61 16.48 -4.09
CA GLN A 392 15.75 16.60 -3.19
C GLN A 392 15.70 17.86 -2.34
N ASP A 393 15.27 18.99 -2.92
CA ASP A 393 15.19 20.29 -2.25
C ASP A 393 13.89 20.41 -1.42
N LYS A 394 13.96 19.95 -0.18
CA LYS A 394 12.86 20.04 0.78
C LYS A 394 12.59 21.47 1.29
N ASN A 395 13.48 22.41 1.01
CA ASN A 395 13.35 23.82 1.45
C ASN A 395 12.62 24.66 0.41
N ASN A 396 12.40 24.16 -0.80
CA ASN A 396 11.64 24.87 -1.83
C ASN A 396 10.16 24.96 -1.44
N PRO A 397 9.63 26.16 -1.14
CA PRO A 397 8.23 26.31 -0.71
C PRO A 397 7.22 25.85 -1.76
N ALA A 398 7.58 25.90 -3.05
CA ALA A 398 6.72 25.45 -4.15
C ALA A 398 6.53 23.95 -4.21
N LEU A 399 7.48 23.18 -3.64
CA LEU A 399 7.52 21.72 -3.63
C LEU A 399 7.22 21.11 -2.25
N LYS A 400 6.92 21.96 -1.26
CA LYS A 400 6.58 21.49 0.09
C LYS A 400 5.34 20.61 0.07
N GLY A 401 5.43 19.42 0.68
CA GLY A 401 4.34 18.42 0.74
C GLY A 401 4.29 17.46 -0.45
N PHE A 402 5.19 17.62 -1.44
CA PHE A 402 5.33 16.68 -2.55
C PHE A 402 6.59 15.83 -2.40
N THR A 403 6.56 14.63 -2.98
CA THR A 403 7.65 13.65 -2.88
C THR A 403 8.42 13.47 -4.18
N HIS A 404 7.75 13.63 -5.32
CA HIS A 404 8.29 13.38 -6.66
C HIS A 404 8.00 14.53 -7.61
N LEU A 405 8.87 14.71 -8.60
CA LEU A 405 8.68 15.60 -9.72
C LEU A 405 8.63 14.79 -11.01
N LEU A 406 7.54 14.93 -11.75
CA LEU A 406 7.34 14.30 -13.05
C LEU A 406 7.58 15.34 -14.14
N HIS A 407 8.46 15.03 -15.11
CA HIS A 407 8.70 15.84 -16.29
C HIS A 407 7.92 15.23 -17.47
N ILE A 408 6.95 15.96 -17.99
CA ILE A 408 6.06 15.50 -19.06
C ILE A 408 6.30 16.36 -20.29
N THR A 409 6.63 15.73 -21.43
CA THR A 409 6.94 16.39 -22.69
C THR A 409 6.19 15.78 -23.86
N THR A 410 5.96 16.59 -24.92
CA THR A 410 5.41 16.13 -26.20
C THR A 410 5.90 16.99 -27.35
N ASP A 411 5.99 16.41 -28.54
CA ASP A 411 6.18 17.08 -29.83
C ASP A 411 4.86 17.28 -30.62
N GLN A 412 3.73 16.85 -30.04
CA GLN A 412 2.43 16.88 -30.69
C GLN A 412 1.35 17.53 -29.80
N LEU A 413 1.58 18.80 -29.42
CA LEU A 413 0.65 19.53 -28.57
C LEU A 413 -0.75 19.65 -29.17
N ARG A 414 -1.78 19.20 -28.41
CA ARG A 414 -3.21 19.22 -28.78
C ARG A 414 -4.08 19.64 -27.60
N ASP A 415 -5.34 20.02 -27.90
CA ASP A 415 -6.38 20.15 -26.88
C ASP A 415 -6.80 18.76 -26.42
N GLU A 416 -6.45 18.35 -25.22
CA GLU A 416 -6.71 16.99 -24.74
C GLU A 416 -6.64 16.84 -23.24
N ASN A 417 -7.11 15.70 -22.76
CA ASN A 417 -6.98 15.28 -21.37
C ASN A 417 -5.93 14.19 -21.28
N VAL A 418 -4.88 14.41 -20.47
CA VAL A 418 -3.79 13.46 -20.25
C VAL A 418 -3.99 12.80 -18.89
N GLU A 419 -4.39 11.52 -18.89
CA GLU A 419 -4.38 10.70 -17.67
C GLU A 419 -2.96 10.15 -17.47
N VAL A 420 -2.41 10.39 -16.29
CA VAL A 420 -1.15 9.81 -15.81
C VAL A 420 -1.50 8.70 -14.84
N SER A 421 -1.21 7.47 -15.20
CA SER A 421 -1.49 6.28 -14.40
C SER A 421 -0.19 5.62 -13.95
N VAL A 422 -0.07 5.31 -12.66
CA VAL A 422 0.95 4.39 -12.12
C VAL A 422 0.36 2.98 -12.12
N VAL A 423 1.09 2.02 -12.66
CA VAL A 423 0.60 0.64 -12.82
C VAL A 423 1.33 -0.34 -11.92
N GLY A 424 0.60 -1.31 -11.37
CA GLY A 424 1.15 -2.44 -10.63
C GLY A 424 1.66 -3.53 -11.58
N LYS A 425 2.79 -4.12 -11.28
CA LYS A 425 3.39 -5.22 -12.07
C LYS A 425 4.23 -6.16 -11.21
N SER A 426 4.47 -7.37 -11.72
CA SER A 426 5.45 -8.30 -11.15
C SER A 426 6.87 -7.83 -11.48
N PRO A 427 7.81 -7.85 -10.53
CA PRO A 427 9.19 -7.46 -10.77
C PRO A 427 9.98 -8.59 -11.45
N SER A 428 10.98 -8.24 -12.24
CA SER A 428 11.80 -9.18 -13.01
C SER A 428 12.66 -10.13 -12.15
N TRP A 429 12.95 -9.78 -10.89
CA TRP A 429 13.74 -10.66 -10.02
C TRP A 429 13.04 -11.98 -9.71
N VAL A 430 11.72 -12.06 -9.83
CA VAL A 430 10.94 -13.29 -9.66
C VAL A 430 11.39 -14.36 -10.64
N ASP A 431 11.61 -13.99 -11.90
CA ASP A 431 12.08 -14.93 -12.93
C ASP A 431 13.47 -15.47 -12.62
N THR A 432 14.35 -14.64 -12.05
CA THR A 432 15.74 -15.02 -11.74
C THR A 432 15.84 -15.93 -10.52
N LEU A 433 14.89 -15.85 -9.59
CA LEU A 433 14.84 -16.64 -8.36
C LEU A 433 14.03 -17.94 -8.50
N SER A 434 13.39 -18.16 -9.63
CA SER A 434 12.61 -19.37 -9.85
C SER A 434 13.43 -20.47 -10.52
N SER A 435 13.17 -21.71 -10.14
CA SER A 435 13.64 -22.92 -10.81
C SER A 435 12.47 -23.74 -11.32
N GLU A 436 12.68 -24.41 -12.45
CA GLU A 436 11.75 -25.42 -13.00
C GLU A 436 12.34 -26.84 -12.90
N ASP A 437 13.64 -26.95 -12.56
CA ASP A 437 14.33 -28.22 -12.38
C ASP A 437 15.45 -28.12 -11.34
N ASP A 438 15.23 -28.69 -10.19
CA ASP A 438 16.12 -28.65 -9.03
C ASP A 438 16.80 -30.01 -8.71
N VAL A 439 16.69 -31.03 -9.60
CA VAL A 439 17.25 -32.36 -9.38
C VAL A 439 18.77 -32.33 -9.16
N ASN A 440 19.46 -31.38 -9.79
CA ASN A 440 20.91 -31.22 -9.69
C ASN A 440 21.34 -30.13 -8.69
N ILE A 441 20.49 -29.71 -7.80
CA ILE A 441 20.73 -28.55 -6.89
C ILE A 441 22.04 -28.74 -6.06
N ALA A 442 22.42 -29.94 -5.71
CA ALA A 442 23.66 -30.19 -4.95
C ALA A 442 24.92 -29.75 -5.71
N ALA A 443 24.93 -29.93 -7.03
CA ALA A 443 26.06 -29.63 -7.90
C ALA A 443 26.01 -28.24 -8.50
N ASP A 444 24.81 -27.63 -8.63
CA ASP A 444 24.60 -26.32 -9.26
C ASP A 444 24.46 -25.21 -8.22
N ASN A 445 25.45 -24.31 -8.21
CA ASN A 445 25.44 -23.19 -7.28
C ASN A 445 24.35 -22.13 -7.62
N ALA A 446 23.93 -22.01 -8.88
CA ALA A 446 22.85 -21.12 -9.26
C ALA A 446 21.50 -21.66 -8.78
N GLU A 447 21.28 -22.98 -8.89
CA GLU A 447 20.05 -23.60 -8.38
C GLU A 447 19.91 -23.50 -6.86
N LYS A 448 21.03 -23.48 -6.11
CA LYS A 448 20.99 -23.25 -4.65
C LYS A 448 20.39 -21.90 -4.27
N GLN A 449 20.43 -20.91 -5.17
CA GLN A 449 19.87 -19.57 -4.96
C GLN A 449 18.44 -19.42 -5.49
N ARG A 450 17.83 -20.49 -5.98
CA ARG A 450 16.50 -20.49 -6.57
C ARG A 450 15.52 -21.32 -5.75
N THR A 451 14.25 -21.01 -5.92
CA THR A 451 13.13 -21.76 -5.33
C THR A 451 12.34 -22.45 -6.42
N PHE A 452 12.18 -23.77 -6.30
CA PHE A 452 11.43 -24.55 -7.28
C PHE A 452 9.96 -24.12 -7.34
N GLY A 453 9.51 -23.76 -8.55
CA GLY A 453 8.12 -23.34 -8.83
C GLY A 453 7.75 -21.93 -8.38
N PHE A 454 8.67 -21.12 -7.84
CA PHE A 454 8.36 -19.82 -7.27
C PHE A 454 7.67 -18.86 -8.25
N LYS A 455 8.05 -18.87 -9.54
CA LYS A 455 7.39 -18.09 -10.58
C LYS A 455 5.91 -18.45 -10.68
N TYR A 456 5.56 -19.72 -10.71
CA TYR A 456 4.17 -20.18 -10.82
C TYR A 456 3.33 -19.75 -9.63
N LEU A 457 3.92 -19.76 -8.45
CA LEU A 457 3.30 -19.23 -7.24
C LEU A 457 2.99 -17.75 -7.39
N LEU A 458 4.01 -16.95 -7.74
CA LEU A 458 3.84 -15.49 -7.85
C LEU A 458 3.03 -15.08 -9.07
N ASP A 459 3.11 -15.78 -10.20
CA ASP A 459 2.25 -15.52 -11.36
C ASP A 459 0.77 -15.67 -10.98
N GLY A 460 0.41 -16.74 -10.24
CA GLY A 460 -0.95 -16.92 -9.74
C GLY A 460 -1.42 -15.75 -8.87
N VAL A 461 -0.58 -15.32 -7.93
CA VAL A 461 -0.90 -14.19 -7.05
C VAL A 461 -0.95 -12.87 -7.82
N CYS A 462 0.08 -12.58 -8.62
CA CYS A 462 0.15 -11.33 -9.40
C CYS A 462 -0.99 -11.21 -10.41
N GLU A 463 -1.39 -12.28 -11.08
CA GLU A 463 -2.53 -12.27 -11.99
C GLU A 463 -3.88 -12.08 -11.27
N ALA A 464 -3.99 -12.42 -10.00
CA ALA A 464 -5.17 -12.11 -9.20
C ALA A 464 -5.24 -10.62 -8.87
N PHE A 465 -4.11 -10.00 -8.48
CA PHE A 465 -4.02 -8.57 -8.20
C PHE A 465 -4.08 -7.72 -9.47
N TYR A 466 -3.40 -8.15 -10.52
CA TYR A 466 -3.17 -7.46 -11.79
C TYR A 466 -3.60 -8.33 -12.97
N PRO A 467 -4.93 -8.47 -13.20
CA PRO A 467 -5.42 -9.34 -14.25
C PRO A 467 -4.87 -8.96 -15.63
N PRO A 468 -4.50 -9.93 -16.47
CA PRO A 468 -4.10 -9.66 -17.85
C PRO A 468 -5.22 -8.92 -18.59
N ASN A 469 -4.84 -8.04 -19.53
CA ASN A 469 -5.73 -7.19 -20.30
C ASN A 469 -6.45 -6.07 -19.53
N THR A 470 -5.97 -5.71 -18.32
CA THR A 470 -6.38 -4.51 -17.60
C THR A 470 -5.22 -3.52 -17.53
N THR A 471 -5.50 -2.26 -17.21
CA THR A 471 -4.45 -1.23 -17.05
C THR A 471 -3.68 -1.40 -15.75
N ASN A 472 -4.17 -2.22 -14.82
CA ASN A 472 -3.56 -2.47 -13.50
C ASN A 472 -3.21 -1.18 -12.73
N THR A 473 -4.02 -0.15 -12.88
CA THR A 473 -3.77 1.17 -12.32
C THR A 473 -3.89 1.14 -10.80
N ILE A 474 -2.82 1.51 -10.12
CA ILE A 474 -2.76 1.62 -8.65
C ILE A 474 -2.90 3.07 -8.17
N SER A 475 -2.55 4.04 -9.02
CA SER A 475 -2.70 5.47 -8.73
C SER A 475 -2.84 6.23 -10.04
N LYS A 476 -3.65 7.31 -10.06
CA LYS A 476 -3.83 8.12 -11.27
C LYS A 476 -4.31 9.54 -10.99
N PHE A 477 -4.02 10.44 -11.91
CA PHE A 477 -4.56 11.80 -11.95
C PHE A 477 -4.67 12.29 -13.40
N ASN A 478 -5.41 13.39 -13.59
CA ASN A 478 -5.71 13.93 -14.92
C ASN A 478 -5.23 15.37 -15.05
N ILE A 479 -4.71 15.71 -16.22
CA ILE A 479 -4.29 17.06 -16.60
C ILE A 479 -5.02 17.43 -17.89
N GLN A 480 -5.76 18.55 -17.87
CA GLN A 480 -6.40 19.07 -19.06
C GLN A 480 -5.49 20.09 -19.73
N ILE A 481 -5.25 19.94 -21.04
CA ILE A 481 -4.45 20.86 -21.84
C ILE A 481 -5.36 21.52 -22.87
N LYS A 482 -5.30 22.86 -22.93
CA LYS A 482 -6.01 23.73 -23.87
C LYS A 482 -5.00 24.66 -24.56
N LYS A 483 -5.00 24.63 -25.88
CA LYS A 483 -4.18 25.53 -26.72
C LYS A 483 -4.69 26.94 -26.69
#